data_33b18fd6ddbb43d8996167a0ec7b5b60
#
_entry.id   33b18fd6ddbb43d8996167a0ec7b5b60
#
_cell.length_a   1.000
_cell.length_b   1.000
_cell.length_c   1.000
_cell.angle_alpha   90.00
_cell.angle_beta   90.00
_cell.angle_gamma   90.00
#
_symmetry.space_group_name_H-M   'P 1'
#
loop_
_entity.id
_entity.type
_entity.pdbx_description
1 polymer ?
#
loop_
_entity_poly.entity_id
_entity_poly.type
_entity_poly.pdbx_seq_one_letter_code
_entity_poly.pdbx_strand_id
1 'polypeptide(L)'
;MPEPLERPWLKAQVGNRYSVPRPRVRPLYALLTDSAKLHPRDRCLHYQGRDFTYAEVDELSSRFASALVGLGVKKGDRVAVFLPNIPQLVIAYFGTLKCGGIVVMCNPVYKERELEHQLRDSGAEVVVASRTVARGMDLFSSLEGCRGRLSLRHVVVTGLGDYLPGLKRRLAGLAGIKDVPRRDTLDFVDLVGSSAPIATYASVDPVSDVAVLQYTGGTTGVSKGAMLTHYNLVSNAEYGVSLFPITGRDISLCVLPLYHIYGLTVTMNAPLAAGAAMVLLPSFHVDEVMKTIQSQKVTIFSGAPAMYVAINSKPEASKFNLRSVRACLSGGSALPPAVRKKFIELTGGNLVEGYGLSETSPVTHCNPVSGGVVKDGSIGPPFSETDAMIVDLSDRDKVLKAGEVGELAVKGPQVMKGYWNQKEETDAVLKDGWFITGDVAKMDPEGYFYIVDRKKDMVNVGGLKVYPREVEDVLFEHPDVKEAGVVGIPDDFSGEAVKAFVVLKDPAKKVTAQEITAFCQERLAK
;
A
#
# COMPACT_ATOMS: atom_id res chain seq x y z
N MET A 1 13.21 20.68 -14.42
CA MET A 1 11.74 20.88 -14.27
C MET A 1 11.48 22.29 -13.73
N PRO A 2 10.46 23.00 -14.22
CA PRO A 2 10.07 24.30 -13.66
C PRO A 2 9.51 24.16 -12.24
N GLU A 3 9.38 25.30 -11.55
CA GLU A 3 8.67 25.34 -10.27
C GLU A 3 7.17 25.47 -10.49
N PRO A 4 6.32 25.03 -9.53
CA PRO A 4 4.88 25.23 -9.62
C PRO A 4 4.52 26.71 -9.77
N LEU A 5 3.57 27.03 -10.66
CA LEU A 5 3.10 28.41 -10.85
C LEU A 5 2.50 28.98 -9.57
N GLU A 6 1.74 28.17 -8.85
CA GLU A 6 1.07 28.52 -7.61
C GLU A 6 1.01 27.32 -6.67
N ARG A 7 0.92 27.58 -5.37
CA ARG A 7 0.68 26.59 -4.31
C ARG A 7 -0.61 26.93 -3.57
N PRO A 8 -1.79 26.83 -4.21
CA PRO A 8 -3.05 27.28 -3.62
C PRO A 8 -3.41 26.46 -2.38
N TRP A 9 -2.99 25.20 -2.29
CA TRP A 9 -3.20 24.36 -1.10
C TRP A 9 -2.52 24.89 0.18
N LEU A 10 -1.53 25.78 0.06
CA LEU A 10 -0.92 26.44 1.22
C LEU A 10 -1.77 27.60 1.74
N LYS A 11 -2.64 28.19 0.89
CA LYS A 11 -3.55 29.29 1.24
C LYS A 11 -4.90 28.77 1.70
N ALA A 12 -5.32 27.60 1.21
CA ALA A 12 -6.58 27.00 1.60
C ALA A 12 -6.58 26.78 3.11
N GLN A 13 -7.62 27.22 3.79
CA GLN A 13 -7.84 26.99 5.23
C GLN A 13 -8.15 25.51 5.54
N VAL A 14 -7.31 24.63 5.02
CA VAL A 14 -7.41 23.19 5.25
C VAL A 14 -6.80 22.87 6.62
N GLY A 15 -7.20 23.64 7.65
CA GLY A 15 -6.69 23.51 9.00
C GLY A 15 -5.16 23.72 9.11
N ASN A 16 -4.58 23.79 10.29
CA ASN A 16 -3.14 23.94 10.56
C ASN A 16 -2.25 22.77 10.07
N ARG A 17 -2.63 22.07 9.01
CA ARG A 17 -1.98 20.84 8.52
C ARG A 17 -0.63 21.07 7.88
N TYR A 18 -0.43 22.24 7.29
CA TYR A 18 0.84 22.59 6.66
C TYR A 18 1.88 23.11 7.65
N SER A 19 1.52 23.26 8.92
CA SER A 19 2.44 23.58 10.03
C SER A 19 2.82 22.36 10.86
N VAL A 20 2.68 21.14 10.34
CA VAL A 20 3.18 19.95 11.06
C VAL A 20 4.69 19.98 11.13
N PRO A 21 5.28 19.56 12.28
CA PRO A 21 6.73 19.47 12.41
C PRO A 21 7.32 18.59 11.32
N ARG A 22 8.49 18.99 10.82
CA ARG A 22 9.26 18.15 9.90
C ARG A 22 9.56 16.81 10.55
N PRO A 23 9.43 15.70 9.80
CA PRO A 23 9.82 14.38 10.27
C PRO A 23 11.29 14.35 10.67
N ARG A 24 11.57 13.65 11.75
CA ARG A 24 12.96 13.49 12.20
C ARG A 24 13.73 12.63 11.23
N VAL A 25 14.92 13.10 10.84
CA VAL A 25 15.85 12.28 10.05
C VAL A 25 16.42 11.20 10.95
N ARG A 26 15.89 9.97 10.81
CA ARG A 26 16.25 8.82 11.63
C ARG A 26 16.10 7.52 10.84
N PRO A 27 16.78 6.43 11.25
CA PRO A 27 16.58 5.12 10.65
C PRO A 27 15.13 4.64 10.78
N LEU A 28 14.64 3.90 9.80
CA LEU A 28 13.25 3.41 9.79
C LEU A 28 12.94 2.50 10.99
N TYR A 29 13.89 1.69 11.44
CA TYR A 29 13.70 0.86 12.63
C TYR A 29 13.43 1.68 13.91
N ALA A 30 13.77 2.97 13.91
CA ALA A 30 13.51 3.85 15.04
C ALA A 30 12.01 4.05 15.30
N LEU A 31 11.13 3.83 14.31
CA LEU A 31 9.69 3.86 14.51
C LEU A 31 9.25 2.81 15.56
N LEU A 32 9.84 1.61 15.52
CA LEU A 32 9.58 0.57 16.51
C LEU A 32 10.37 0.82 17.80
N THR A 33 11.68 1.06 17.70
CA THR A 33 12.56 1.09 18.89
C THR A 33 12.29 2.28 19.80
N ASP A 34 11.90 3.45 19.24
CA ASP A 34 11.55 4.62 20.05
C ASP A 34 10.21 4.38 20.76
N SER A 35 9.22 3.81 20.08
CA SER A 35 7.94 3.45 20.70
C SER A 35 8.11 2.36 21.75
N ALA A 36 9.00 1.37 21.54
CA ALA A 36 9.31 0.35 22.54
C ALA A 36 9.98 0.92 23.81
N LYS A 37 10.80 1.98 23.66
CA LYS A 37 11.39 2.68 24.81
C LYS A 37 10.35 3.49 25.61
N LEU A 38 9.41 4.15 24.90
CA LEU A 38 8.40 4.99 25.51
C LEU A 38 7.24 4.20 26.09
N HIS A 39 6.84 3.11 25.42
CA HIS A 39 5.66 2.31 25.70
C HIS A 39 5.95 0.79 25.76
N PRO A 40 6.96 0.32 26.54
CA PRO A 40 7.46 -1.06 26.45
C PRO A 40 6.38 -2.10 26.74
N ARG A 41 5.42 -1.80 27.61
CA ARG A 41 4.37 -2.74 28.04
C ARG A 41 3.08 -2.62 27.25
N ASP A 42 2.93 -1.58 26.42
CA ASP A 42 1.73 -1.37 25.62
C ASP A 42 1.68 -2.42 24.50
N ARG A 43 0.45 -2.75 24.11
CA ARG A 43 0.21 -3.68 23.01
C ARG A 43 0.71 -3.08 21.69
N CYS A 44 1.62 -3.79 21.03
CA CYS A 44 2.11 -3.46 19.71
C CYS A 44 1.31 -4.22 18.63
N LEU A 45 1.20 -5.55 18.78
CA LEU A 45 0.52 -6.42 17.83
C LEU A 45 -0.54 -7.27 18.52
N HIS A 46 -1.66 -7.49 17.82
CA HIS A 46 -2.60 -8.57 18.10
C HIS A 46 -2.68 -9.52 16.92
N TYR A 47 -2.51 -10.81 17.15
CA TYR A 47 -2.63 -11.82 16.13
C TYR A 47 -3.39 -13.05 16.66
N GLN A 48 -4.59 -13.28 16.13
CA GLN A 48 -5.38 -14.49 16.38
C GLN A 48 -5.55 -14.86 17.88
N GLY A 49 -5.65 -13.85 18.76
CA GLY A 49 -5.84 -14.04 20.20
C GLY A 49 -4.56 -14.03 21.03
N ARG A 50 -3.41 -13.73 20.44
CA ARG A 50 -2.16 -13.41 21.13
C ARG A 50 -1.84 -11.92 20.98
N ASP A 51 -1.53 -11.28 22.09
CA ASP A 51 -0.98 -9.93 22.12
C ASP A 51 0.56 -10.01 22.25
N PHE A 52 1.22 -9.05 21.61
CA PHE A 52 2.65 -8.80 21.74
C PHE A 52 2.83 -7.37 22.20
N THR A 53 3.66 -7.16 23.20
CA THR A 53 4.04 -5.82 23.63
C THR A 53 5.08 -5.20 22.69
N TYR A 54 5.25 -3.88 22.78
CA TYR A 54 6.31 -3.18 22.04
C TYR A 54 7.71 -3.74 22.40
N ALA A 55 7.96 -4.00 23.67
CA ALA A 55 9.23 -4.61 24.12
C ALA A 55 9.46 -6.00 23.51
N GLU A 56 8.43 -6.85 23.44
CA GLU A 56 8.54 -8.19 22.83
C GLU A 56 8.86 -8.09 21.34
N VAL A 57 8.16 -7.22 20.58
CA VAL A 57 8.41 -7.08 19.14
C VAL A 57 9.80 -6.51 18.86
N ASP A 58 10.24 -5.55 19.68
CA ASP A 58 11.58 -4.97 19.57
C ASP A 58 12.66 -5.99 19.88
N GLU A 59 12.49 -6.79 20.94
CA GLU A 59 13.41 -7.87 21.30
C GLU A 59 13.45 -8.98 20.23
N LEU A 60 12.30 -9.49 19.77
CA LEU A 60 12.23 -10.53 18.75
C LEU A 60 12.88 -10.09 17.44
N SER A 61 12.64 -8.84 17.02
CA SER A 61 13.30 -8.29 15.83
C SER A 61 14.81 -8.05 16.02
N SER A 62 15.26 -7.73 17.23
CA SER A 62 16.69 -7.62 17.57
C SER A 62 17.39 -8.99 17.59
N ARG A 63 16.71 -10.03 18.05
CA ARG A 63 17.18 -11.42 17.97
C ARG A 63 17.28 -11.91 16.53
N PHE A 64 16.28 -11.59 15.70
CA PHE A 64 16.32 -11.93 14.28
C PHE A 64 17.42 -11.17 13.54
N ALA A 65 17.69 -9.90 13.88
CA ALA A 65 18.82 -9.14 13.36
C ALA A 65 20.17 -9.84 13.66
N SER A 66 20.34 -10.30 14.91
CA SER A 66 21.52 -11.06 15.31
C SER A 66 21.65 -12.37 14.53
N ALA A 67 20.54 -13.11 14.35
CA ALA A 67 20.52 -14.31 13.52
C ALA A 67 20.95 -14.03 12.07
N LEU A 68 20.45 -12.96 11.46
CA LEU A 68 20.85 -12.56 10.09
C LEU A 68 22.34 -12.25 10.00
N VAL A 69 22.91 -11.54 10.98
CA VAL A 69 24.36 -11.30 11.06
C VAL A 69 25.12 -12.62 11.18
N GLY A 70 24.64 -13.56 12.02
CA GLY A 70 25.20 -14.91 12.15
C GLY A 70 25.15 -15.71 10.85
N LEU A 71 24.16 -15.49 10.00
CA LEU A 71 24.05 -16.05 8.66
C LEU A 71 24.90 -15.31 7.61
N GLY A 72 25.67 -14.29 8.01
CA GLY A 72 26.57 -13.55 7.16
C GLY A 72 25.93 -12.40 6.38
N VAL A 73 24.72 -11.97 6.75
CA VAL A 73 24.08 -10.78 6.18
C VAL A 73 24.83 -9.53 6.63
N LYS A 74 25.16 -8.67 5.67
CA LYS A 74 25.87 -7.41 5.87
C LYS A 74 24.98 -6.22 5.53
N LYS A 75 25.40 -5.03 5.92
CA LYS A 75 24.75 -3.77 5.50
C LYS A 75 24.63 -3.72 3.98
N GLY A 76 23.41 -3.43 3.49
CA GLY A 76 23.10 -3.36 2.07
C GLY A 76 22.73 -4.70 1.41
N ASP A 77 22.89 -5.84 2.11
CA ASP A 77 22.39 -7.12 1.60
C ASP A 77 20.85 -7.15 1.61
N ARG A 78 20.28 -7.84 0.64
CA ARG A 78 18.82 -7.94 0.46
C ARG A 78 18.29 -9.19 1.14
N VAL A 79 17.27 -8.99 1.96
CA VAL A 79 16.51 -10.06 2.62
C VAL A 79 15.08 -10.00 2.10
N ALA A 80 14.65 -11.04 1.39
CA ALA A 80 13.29 -11.12 0.86
C ALA A 80 12.33 -11.62 1.94
N VAL A 81 11.20 -10.94 2.08
CA VAL A 81 10.12 -11.30 3.00
C VAL A 81 8.90 -11.70 2.18
N PHE A 82 8.69 -13.01 2.07
CA PHE A 82 7.63 -13.67 1.30
C PHE A 82 6.59 -14.25 2.25
N LEU A 83 5.89 -13.36 2.99
CA LEU A 83 4.97 -13.68 4.07
C LEU A 83 3.65 -12.90 3.96
N PRO A 84 2.51 -13.49 4.37
CA PRO A 84 1.28 -12.73 4.61
C PRO A 84 1.38 -11.90 5.90
N ASN A 85 0.31 -11.15 6.25
CA ASN A 85 0.25 -10.33 7.46
C ASN A 85 0.25 -11.17 8.74
N ILE A 86 1.42 -11.55 9.20
CA ILE A 86 1.68 -12.31 10.44
C ILE A 86 2.78 -11.64 11.27
N PRO A 87 2.89 -11.91 12.57
CA PRO A 87 3.91 -11.29 13.43
C PRO A 87 5.34 -11.46 12.90
N GLN A 88 5.64 -12.61 12.30
CA GLN A 88 6.96 -12.90 11.74
C GLN A 88 7.35 -11.97 10.59
N LEU A 89 6.38 -11.46 9.80
CA LEU A 89 6.66 -10.44 8.80
C LEU A 89 7.20 -9.17 9.47
N VAL A 90 6.54 -8.69 10.52
CA VAL A 90 6.94 -7.48 11.26
C VAL A 90 8.32 -7.68 11.90
N ILE A 91 8.55 -8.85 12.53
CA ILE A 91 9.82 -9.20 13.16
C ILE A 91 10.94 -9.27 12.10
N ALA A 92 10.71 -9.92 10.96
CA ALA A 92 11.67 -10.05 9.87
C ALA A 92 11.99 -8.68 9.24
N TYR A 93 10.98 -7.85 9.03
CA TYR A 93 11.12 -6.50 8.48
C TYR A 93 12.04 -5.65 9.37
N PHE A 94 11.71 -5.49 10.64
CA PHE A 94 12.53 -4.67 11.54
C PHE A 94 13.88 -5.31 11.87
N GLY A 95 13.96 -6.64 11.95
CA GLY A 95 15.23 -7.34 12.15
C GLY A 95 16.20 -7.11 10.99
N THR A 96 15.72 -7.15 9.75
CA THR A 96 16.52 -6.84 8.57
C THR A 96 17.02 -5.39 8.61
N LEU A 97 16.16 -4.44 8.96
CA LEU A 97 16.54 -3.02 9.05
C LEU A 97 17.57 -2.77 10.18
N LYS A 98 17.44 -3.45 11.32
CA LYS A 98 18.35 -3.32 12.46
C LYS A 98 19.77 -3.82 12.16
N CYS A 99 19.92 -4.85 11.33
CA CYS A 99 21.24 -5.31 10.88
C CYS A 99 21.76 -4.54 9.65
N GLY A 100 21.02 -3.54 9.15
CA GLY A 100 21.39 -2.72 8.00
C GLY A 100 21.09 -3.37 6.65
N GLY A 101 20.35 -4.46 6.63
CA GLY A 101 19.88 -5.09 5.41
C GLY A 101 18.77 -4.30 4.71
N ILE A 102 18.57 -4.56 3.44
CA ILE A 102 17.49 -4.02 2.60
C ILE A 102 16.37 -5.04 2.54
N VAL A 103 15.16 -4.65 2.93
CA VAL A 103 13.99 -5.53 2.85
C VAL A 103 13.45 -5.57 1.43
N VAL A 104 13.27 -6.77 0.87
CA VAL A 104 12.58 -6.98 -0.41
C VAL A 104 11.19 -7.54 -0.10
N MET A 105 10.16 -6.71 -0.24
CA MET A 105 8.79 -7.11 0.06
C MET A 105 8.20 -7.91 -1.10
N CYS A 106 7.89 -9.19 -0.85
CA CYS A 106 7.38 -10.12 -1.85
C CYS A 106 5.91 -10.47 -1.59
N ASN A 107 5.09 -10.45 -2.64
CA ASN A 107 3.70 -10.86 -2.55
C ASN A 107 3.58 -12.39 -2.38
N PRO A 108 3.03 -12.91 -1.26
CA PRO A 108 2.98 -14.34 -0.98
C PRO A 108 2.08 -15.15 -1.92
N VAL A 109 1.34 -14.50 -2.81
CA VAL A 109 0.54 -15.18 -3.83
C VAL A 109 1.19 -15.17 -5.23
N TYR A 110 2.40 -14.62 -5.36
CA TYR A 110 3.16 -14.69 -6.61
C TYR A 110 3.41 -16.14 -7.05
N LYS A 111 3.37 -16.34 -8.36
CA LYS A 111 3.77 -17.60 -8.99
C LYS A 111 5.29 -17.63 -9.22
N GLU A 112 5.81 -18.78 -9.61
CA GLU A 112 7.25 -18.99 -9.79
C GLU A 112 7.93 -17.90 -10.62
N ARG A 113 7.34 -17.53 -11.77
CA ARG A 113 7.93 -16.55 -12.69
C ARG A 113 8.10 -15.16 -12.07
N GLU A 114 7.07 -14.70 -11.36
CA GLU A 114 7.06 -13.39 -10.72
C GLU A 114 8.04 -13.34 -9.56
N LEU A 115 8.02 -14.39 -8.72
CA LEU A 115 8.92 -14.50 -7.57
C LEU A 115 10.37 -14.67 -8.01
N GLU A 116 10.64 -15.51 -9.02
CA GLU A 116 11.98 -15.71 -9.58
C GLU A 116 12.54 -14.40 -10.12
N HIS A 117 11.74 -13.64 -10.89
CA HIS A 117 12.15 -12.34 -11.41
C HIS A 117 12.54 -11.39 -10.26
N GLN A 118 11.69 -11.25 -9.25
CA GLN A 118 11.92 -10.34 -8.14
C GLN A 118 13.16 -10.71 -7.31
N LEU A 119 13.35 -11.99 -7.02
CA LEU A 119 14.50 -12.48 -6.24
C LEU A 119 15.81 -12.35 -7.04
N ARG A 120 15.77 -12.59 -8.34
CA ARG A 120 16.93 -12.46 -9.23
C ARG A 120 17.34 -11.00 -9.43
N ASP A 121 16.38 -10.11 -9.72
CA ASP A 121 16.62 -8.69 -9.95
C ASP A 121 17.13 -7.99 -8.67
N SER A 122 16.51 -8.28 -7.53
CA SER A 122 16.96 -7.74 -6.23
C SER A 122 18.31 -8.30 -5.79
N GLY A 123 18.71 -9.47 -6.27
CA GLY A 123 19.87 -10.21 -5.79
C GLY A 123 19.73 -10.61 -4.32
N ALA A 124 18.51 -10.92 -3.87
CA ALA A 124 18.28 -11.41 -2.52
C ALA A 124 18.85 -12.82 -2.35
N GLU A 125 19.70 -13.00 -1.35
CA GLU A 125 20.34 -14.28 -1.03
C GLU A 125 19.72 -14.97 0.21
N VAL A 126 18.91 -14.24 0.97
CA VAL A 126 18.14 -14.73 2.11
C VAL A 126 16.67 -14.50 1.87
N VAL A 127 15.85 -15.53 2.04
CA VAL A 127 14.39 -15.45 1.92
C VAL A 127 13.74 -15.93 3.20
N VAL A 128 12.80 -15.16 3.73
CA VAL A 128 11.91 -15.57 4.83
C VAL A 128 10.55 -15.91 4.22
N ALA A 129 10.13 -17.18 4.32
CA ALA A 129 8.93 -17.68 3.63
C ALA A 129 8.02 -18.48 4.58
N SER A 130 6.75 -18.62 4.18
CA SER A 130 5.79 -19.46 4.91
C SER A 130 5.91 -20.93 4.50
N ARG A 131 6.02 -21.85 5.48
CA ARG A 131 5.92 -23.30 5.25
C ARG A 131 4.49 -23.84 5.29
N THR A 132 3.51 -22.96 5.43
CA THR A 132 2.12 -23.34 5.66
C THR A 132 1.38 -23.68 4.37
N VAL A 133 0.63 -24.78 4.41
CA VAL A 133 -0.47 -25.06 3.47
C VAL A 133 -1.77 -24.63 4.14
N ALA A 134 -2.45 -23.63 3.56
CA ALA A 134 -3.68 -23.10 4.08
C ALA A 134 -4.81 -23.28 3.06
N ARG A 135 -5.90 -23.95 3.45
CA ARG A 135 -7.07 -24.19 2.60
C ARG A 135 -6.72 -24.74 1.21
N GLY A 136 -5.74 -25.65 1.14
CA GLY A 136 -5.26 -26.25 -0.10
C GLY A 136 -4.24 -25.42 -0.89
N MET A 137 -3.95 -24.21 -0.47
CA MET A 137 -2.89 -23.38 -1.07
C MET A 137 -1.58 -23.57 -0.31
N ASP A 138 -0.55 -24.05 -0.99
CA ASP A 138 0.81 -24.13 -0.47
C ASP A 138 1.54 -22.81 -0.71
N LEU A 139 1.75 -22.04 0.38
CA LEU A 139 2.41 -20.73 0.33
C LEU A 139 3.91 -20.82 0.02
N PHE A 140 4.50 -22.02 0.03
CA PHE A 140 5.91 -22.23 -0.30
C PHE A 140 6.13 -22.71 -1.74
N SER A 141 5.10 -23.17 -2.41
CA SER A 141 5.19 -23.86 -3.72
C SER A 141 5.92 -23.05 -4.79
N SER A 142 5.64 -21.74 -4.89
CA SER A 142 6.30 -20.86 -5.87
C SER A 142 7.79 -20.70 -5.61
N LEU A 143 8.21 -20.63 -4.34
CA LEU A 143 9.61 -20.59 -3.98
C LEU A 143 10.30 -21.93 -4.26
N GLU A 144 9.67 -23.05 -3.92
CA GLU A 144 10.19 -24.39 -4.22
C GLU A 144 10.42 -24.57 -5.74
N GLY A 145 9.48 -24.12 -6.56
CA GLY A 145 9.57 -24.23 -8.02
C GLY A 145 10.68 -23.40 -8.66
N CYS A 146 11.07 -22.27 -8.08
CA CYS A 146 12.14 -21.41 -8.64
C CYS A 146 13.48 -21.49 -7.90
N ARG A 147 13.51 -22.03 -6.67
CA ARG A 147 14.67 -22.04 -5.78
C ARG A 147 15.97 -22.54 -6.43
N GLY A 148 15.91 -23.62 -7.20
CA GLY A 148 17.07 -24.20 -7.87
C GLY A 148 17.70 -23.34 -8.97
N ARG A 149 17.03 -22.26 -9.38
CA ARG A 149 17.48 -21.30 -10.38
C ARG A 149 17.98 -19.97 -9.79
N LEU A 150 18.02 -19.88 -8.46
CA LEU A 150 18.37 -18.68 -7.69
C LEU A 150 19.65 -18.92 -6.86
N SER A 151 20.38 -17.85 -6.57
CA SER A 151 21.59 -17.89 -5.73
C SER A 151 21.24 -17.70 -4.25
N LEU A 152 20.25 -18.47 -3.73
CA LEU A 152 19.83 -18.38 -2.34
C LEU A 152 20.84 -19.10 -1.44
N ARG A 153 21.40 -18.37 -0.47
CA ARG A 153 22.26 -18.95 0.58
C ARG A 153 21.43 -19.54 1.72
N HIS A 154 20.36 -18.85 2.10
CA HIS A 154 19.53 -19.28 3.22
C HIS A 154 18.04 -19.09 2.90
N VAL A 155 17.25 -20.08 3.24
CA VAL A 155 15.79 -20.04 3.24
C VAL A 155 15.32 -20.26 4.67
N VAL A 156 14.75 -19.23 5.26
CA VAL A 156 14.20 -19.26 6.62
C VAL A 156 12.69 -19.46 6.52
N VAL A 157 12.15 -20.45 7.21
CA VAL A 157 10.73 -20.78 7.12
C VAL A 157 10.01 -20.59 8.44
N THR A 158 8.75 -20.16 8.36
CA THR A 158 7.85 -20.00 9.50
C THR A 158 6.45 -20.48 9.14
N GLY A 159 5.65 -20.84 10.13
CA GLY A 159 4.26 -21.22 9.96
C GLY A 159 3.30 -20.12 10.43
N LEU A 160 2.13 -20.07 9.83
CA LEU A 160 1.03 -19.21 10.31
C LEU A 160 0.61 -19.55 11.74
N GLY A 161 0.86 -20.80 12.15
CA GLY A 161 0.52 -21.33 13.46
C GLY A 161 1.56 -21.08 14.55
N ASP A 162 2.78 -20.65 14.22
CA ASP A 162 3.92 -20.62 15.16
C ASP A 162 3.67 -19.71 16.37
N TYR A 163 3.02 -18.59 16.17
CA TYR A 163 2.68 -17.65 17.25
C TYR A 163 1.22 -17.71 17.71
N LEU A 164 0.46 -18.76 17.32
CA LEU A 164 -0.88 -18.96 17.85
C LEU A 164 -0.85 -19.38 19.32
N PRO A 165 -1.84 -19.00 20.15
CA PRO A 165 -2.03 -19.55 21.47
C PRO A 165 -2.15 -21.09 21.43
N GLY A 166 -1.60 -21.79 22.45
CA GLY A 166 -1.42 -23.24 22.43
C GLY A 166 -2.65 -24.04 22.01
N LEU A 167 -3.86 -23.69 22.50
CA LEU A 167 -5.10 -24.36 22.10
C LEU A 167 -5.44 -24.11 20.62
N LYS A 168 -5.30 -22.87 20.14
CA LYS A 168 -5.56 -22.53 18.73
C LYS A 168 -4.54 -23.20 17.80
N ARG A 169 -3.27 -23.27 18.22
CA ARG A 169 -2.22 -23.98 17.48
C ARG A 169 -2.56 -25.46 17.27
N ARG A 170 -3.07 -26.14 18.32
CA ARG A 170 -3.51 -27.54 18.22
C ARG A 170 -4.71 -27.73 17.30
N LEU A 171 -5.63 -26.75 17.25
CA LEU A 171 -6.84 -26.78 16.42
C LEU A 171 -6.61 -26.26 15.00
N ALA A 172 -5.49 -25.63 14.69
CA ALA A 172 -5.20 -25.07 13.38
C ALA A 172 -5.30 -26.10 12.25
N GLY A 173 -4.88 -27.35 12.50
CA GLY A 173 -5.00 -28.46 11.56
C GLY A 173 -6.45 -28.77 11.16
N LEU A 174 -7.40 -28.65 12.10
CA LEU A 174 -8.83 -28.81 11.83
C LEU A 174 -9.40 -27.68 10.97
N ALA A 175 -8.80 -26.49 11.06
CA ALA A 175 -9.13 -25.33 10.22
C ALA A 175 -8.45 -25.35 8.85
N GLY A 176 -7.80 -26.45 8.46
CA GLY A 176 -7.09 -26.60 7.19
C GLY A 176 -5.76 -25.84 7.10
N ILE A 177 -5.18 -25.47 8.25
CA ILE A 177 -3.87 -24.83 8.34
C ILE A 177 -2.86 -25.90 8.78
N LYS A 178 -1.93 -26.26 7.90
CA LYS A 178 -0.92 -27.28 8.15
C LYS A 178 0.46 -26.74 7.83
N ASP A 179 1.38 -26.84 8.79
CA ASP A 179 2.79 -26.55 8.55
C ASP A 179 3.46 -27.82 8.02
N VAL A 180 4.13 -27.70 6.89
CA VAL A 180 4.82 -28.80 6.22
C VAL A 180 6.33 -28.61 6.37
N PRO A 181 7.09 -29.59 6.87
CA PRO A 181 8.54 -29.52 6.90
C PRO A 181 9.12 -29.27 5.50
N ARG A 182 10.10 -28.37 5.40
CA ARG A 182 10.79 -28.05 4.15
C ARG A 182 12.26 -28.45 4.26
N ARG A 183 12.78 -29.04 3.19
CA ARG A 183 14.19 -29.47 3.15
C ARG A 183 15.13 -28.27 3.00
N ASP A 184 16.31 -28.39 3.55
CA ASP A 184 17.39 -27.40 3.46
C ASP A 184 16.90 -25.98 3.80
N THR A 185 16.16 -25.86 4.91
CA THR A 185 15.61 -24.61 5.44
C THR A 185 15.94 -24.47 6.92
N LEU A 186 15.99 -23.22 7.38
CA LEU A 186 16.16 -22.85 8.78
C LEU A 186 14.80 -22.48 9.38
N ASP A 187 14.54 -22.92 10.62
CA ASP A 187 13.30 -22.54 11.30
C ASP A 187 13.43 -21.11 11.88
N PHE A 188 12.45 -20.28 11.61
CA PHE A 188 12.43 -18.88 12.06
C PHE A 188 12.35 -18.77 13.57
N VAL A 189 11.50 -19.58 14.22
CA VAL A 189 11.30 -19.52 15.67
C VAL A 189 12.54 -19.98 16.40
N ASP A 190 13.19 -21.06 15.91
CA ASP A 190 14.43 -21.57 16.46
C ASP A 190 15.58 -20.58 16.31
N LEU A 191 15.70 -19.93 15.14
CA LEU A 191 16.70 -18.89 14.91
C LEU A 191 16.53 -17.71 15.88
N VAL A 192 15.31 -17.20 16.02
CA VAL A 192 15.00 -16.10 16.95
C VAL A 192 15.20 -16.55 18.39
N GLY A 193 14.77 -17.77 18.74
CA GLY A 193 14.88 -18.30 20.10
C GLY A 193 16.31 -18.54 20.55
N SER A 194 17.19 -18.99 19.65
CA SER A 194 18.61 -19.31 19.96
C SER A 194 19.54 -18.10 19.89
N SER A 195 19.13 -16.99 19.27
CA SER A 195 19.95 -15.79 19.11
C SER A 195 19.78 -14.82 20.28
N ALA A 196 20.87 -14.24 20.78
CA ALA A 196 20.77 -13.08 21.67
C ALA A 196 20.34 -11.84 20.89
N PRO A 197 19.68 -10.84 21.50
CA PRO A 197 19.41 -9.57 20.83
C PRO A 197 20.71 -8.92 20.33
N ILE A 198 20.66 -8.29 19.15
CA ILE A 198 21.83 -7.59 18.59
C ILE A 198 22.24 -6.45 19.52
N ALA A 199 23.54 -6.40 19.87
CA ALA A 199 24.05 -5.41 20.82
C ALA A 199 24.08 -3.98 20.27
N THR A 200 24.33 -3.84 18.98
CA THR A 200 24.42 -2.54 18.30
C THR A 200 23.75 -2.65 16.94
N TYR A 201 22.84 -1.73 16.66
CA TYR A 201 22.20 -1.64 15.34
C TYR A 201 23.17 -1.08 14.31
N ALA A 202 23.00 -1.51 13.07
CA ALA A 202 23.83 -1.01 11.97
C ALA A 202 23.71 0.51 11.83
N SER A 203 24.84 1.17 11.63
CA SER A 203 24.87 2.58 11.30
C SER A 203 24.43 2.77 9.85
N VAL A 204 23.32 3.47 9.65
CA VAL A 204 22.75 3.80 8.34
C VAL A 204 22.61 5.32 8.20
N ASP A 205 22.80 5.82 6.98
CA ASP A 205 22.39 7.17 6.62
C ASP A 205 20.91 7.13 6.19
N PRO A 206 19.99 7.71 6.97
CA PRO A 206 18.57 7.62 6.67
C PRO A 206 18.15 8.21 5.33
N VAL A 207 18.89 9.18 4.82
CA VAL A 207 18.56 9.91 3.58
C VAL A 207 19.05 9.15 2.35
N SER A 208 20.22 8.51 2.42
CA SER A 208 20.87 7.89 1.27
C SER A 208 20.78 6.37 1.23
N ASP A 209 20.73 5.69 2.39
CA ASP A 209 20.66 4.23 2.45
C ASP A 209 19.25 3.74 2.15
N VAL A 210 19.16 2.73 1.28
CA VAL A 210 17.91 2.07 0.92
C VAL A 210 17.46 1.15 2.05
N ALA A 211 16.22 1.31 2.48
CA ALA A 211 15.59 0.47 3.50
C ALA A 211 14.75 -0.66 2.90
N VAL A 212 14.02 -0.34 1.82
CA VAL A 212 13.08 -1.26 1.19
C VAL A 212 13.21 -1.19 -0.33
N LEU A 213 13.21 -2.35 -0.99
CA LEU A 213 12.90 -2.48 -2.40
C LEU A 213 11.42 -2.87 -2.52
N GLN A 214 10.63 -1.92 -3.00
CA GLN A 214 9.21 -2.13 -3.25
C GLN A 214 8.97 -2.38 -4.72
N TYR A 215 8.62 -3.62 -5.07
CA TYR A 215 8.36 -3.97 -6.46
C TYR A 215 6.96 -3.53 -6.90
N THR A 216 6.89 -2.95 -8.10
CA THR A 216 5.65 -2.44 -8.70
C THR A 216 5.35 -3.18 -9.98
N GLY A 217 4.07 -3.38 -10.28
CA GLY A 217 3.66 -3.81 -11.61
C GLY A 217 3.95 -2.69 -12.61
N GLY A 218 5.09 -2.76 -13.30
CA GLY A 218 5.49 -1.75 -14.28
C GLY A 218 4.49 -1.63 -15.44
N THR A 219 4.41 -0.44 -16.01
CA THR A 219 3.62 -0.17 -17.24
C THR A 219 4.16 -0.94 -18.45
N THR A 220 5.42 -1.38 -18.39
CA THR A 220 6.13 -2.16 -19.42
C THR A 220 5.98 -3.68 -19.24
N GLY A 221 5.20 -4.14 -18.27
CA GLY A 221 4.94 -5.56 -18.00
C GLY A 221 5.97 -6.25 -17.08
N VAL A 222 7.16 -5.68 -16.88
CA VAL A 222 8.17 -6.22 -15.95
C VAL A 222 8.18 -5.41 -14.67
N SER A 223 8.05 -6.09 -13.54
CA SER A 223 8.04 -5.45 -12.22
C SER A 223 9.40 -4.82 -11.88
N LYS A 224 9.39 -3.56 -11.40
CA LYS A 224 10.59 -2.78 -11.06
C LYS A 224 10.68 -2.55 -9.56
N GLY A 225 11.88 -2.63 -9.00
CA GLY A 225 12.13 -2.36 -7.58
C GLY A 225 12.33 -0.87 -7.29
N ALA A 226 11.34 -0.18 -6.75
CA ALA A 226 11.49 1.18 -6.26
C ALA A 226 12.38 1.19 -5.01
N MET A 227 13.46 1.97 -5.03
CA MET A 227 14.40 2.14 -3.91
C MET A 227 13.86 3.17 -2.93
N LEU A 228 13.34 2.71 -1.80
CA LEU A 228 12.83 3.57 -0.74
C LEU A 228 13.87 3.67 0.38
N THR A 229 14.33 4.89 0.67
CA THR A 229 15.27 5.14 1.76
C THR A 229 14.55 5.08 3.11
N HIS A 230 15.31 4.99 4.19
CA HIS A 230 14.74 5.06 5.54
C HIS A 230 13.94 6.36 5.73
N TYR A 231 14.46 7.50 5.25
CA TYR A 231 13.79 8.78 5.42
C TYR A 231 12.55 8.94 4.54
N ASN A 232 12.52 8.34 3.34
CA ASN A 232 11.30 8.33 2.52
C ASN A 232 10.11 7.73 3.30
N LEU A 233 10.34 6.57 3.93
CA LEU A 233 9.32 5.85 4.67
C LEU A 233 8.99 6.49 6.02
N VAL A 234 9.99 7.00 6.75
CA VAL A 234 9.78 7.72 8.02
C VAL A 234 8.96 8.98 7.79
N SER A 235 9.31 9.78 6.78
CA SER A 235 8.59 11.03 6.49
C SER A 235 7.13 10.76 6.15
N ASN A 236 6.84 9.77 5.32
CA ASN A 236 5.48 9.44 4.94
C ASN A 236 4.66 8.91 6.14
N ALA A 237 5.26 8.08 6.98
CA ALA A 237 4.62 7.56 8.19
C ALA A 237 4.31 8.69 9.20
N GLU A 238 5.26 9.60 9.48
CA GLU A 238 5.07 10.68 10.45
C GLU A 238 4.07 11.75 9.96
N TYR A 239 4.06 12.06 8.65
CA TYR A 239 3.01 12.90 8.08
C TYR A 239 1.64 12.22 8.13
N GLY A 240 1.58 10.90 7.91
CA GLY A 240 0.36 10.12 8.10
C GLY A 240 -0.16 10.20 9.53
N VAL A 241 0.70 10.10 10.55
CA VAL A 241 0.34 10.29 11.97
C VAL A 241 -0.28 11.66 12.21
N SER A 242 0.32 12.71 11.65
CA SER A 242 -0.17 14.08 11.82
C SER A 242 -1.52 14.30 11.12
N LEU A 243 -1.70 13.71 9.92
CA LEU A 243 -2.93 13.85 9.14
C LEU A 243 -4.11 13.12 9.77
N PHE A 244 -3.89 11.95 10.32
CA PHE A 244 -4.92 11.10 10.94
C PHE A 244 -5.01 11.24 12.46
N PRO A 245 -4.41 12.23 13.10
CA PRO A 245 -4.02 12.38 14.50
C PRO A 245 -3.96 11.03 15.24
N ILE A 246 -3.03 10.15 14.78
CA ILE A 246 -2.86 8.82 15.38
C ILE A 246 -2.15 8.98 16.72
N THR A 247 -2.60 8.24 17.71
CA THR A 247 -2.06 8.25 19.08
C THR A 247 -1.85 6.82 19.58
N GLY A 248 -1.14 6.65 20.69
CA GLY A 248 -0.96 5.35 21.35
C GLY A 248 -2.26 4.69 21.84
N ARG A 249 -3.41 5.42 21.81
CA ARG A 249 -4.71 4.85 22.14
C ARG A 249 -5.42 4.20 20.96
N ASP A 250 -4.90 4.41 19.75
CA ASP A 250 -5.51 3.90 18.55
C ASP A 250 -5.18 2.43 18.30
N ILE A 251 -6.08 1.79 17.57
CA ILE A 251 -5.94 0.40 17.14
C ILE A 251 -6.14 0.35 15.62
N SER A 252 -5.07 0.08 14.90
CA SER A 252 -5.06 -0.03 13.44
C SER A 252 -5.36 -1.46 13.00
N LEU A 253 -6.27 -1.65 12.06
CA LEU A 253 -6.51 -2.95 11.43
C LEU A 253 -5.57 -3.14 10.24
N CYS A 254 -4.65 -4.08 10.34
CA CYS A 254 -3.72 -4.46 9.28
C CYS A 254 -4.30 -5.62 8.46
N VAL A 255 -5.22 -5.31 7.57
CA VAL A 255 -5.81 -6.25 6.61
C VAL A 255 -5.38 -5.96 5.17
N LEU A 256 -4.96 -4.71 4.89
CA LEU A 256 -4.21 -4.42 3.67
C LEU A 256 -2.91 -5.21 3.68
N PRO A 257 -2.50 -5.76 2.53
CA PRO A 257 -1.26 -6.53 2.46
C PRO A 257 -0.04 -5.69 2.91
N LEU A 258 0.69 -6.15 3.92
CA LEU A 258 1.90 -5.47 4.39
C LEU A 258 3.07 -5.59 3.39
N TYR A 259 3.02 -6.53 2.45
CA TYR A 259 3.97 -6.60 1.33
C TYR A 259 3.75 -5.49 0.28
N HIS A 260 2.62 -4.81 0.33
CA HIS A 260 2.32 -3.65 -0.51
C HIS A 260 2.56 -2.36 0.29
N ILE A 261 3.18 -1.36 -0.34
CA ILE A 261 3.60 -0.13 0.31
C ILE A 261 2.46 0.60 1.04
N TYR A 262 1.22 0.52 0.52
CA TYR A 262 0.06 1.11 1.18
C TYR A 262 -0.20 0.48 2.55
N GLY A 263 -0.27 -0.85 2.62
CA GLY A 263 -0.38 -1.57 3.89
C GLY A 263 0.83 -1.31 4.79
N LEU A 264 2.04 -1.44 4.23
CA LEU A 264 3.30 -1.28 4.95
C LEU A 264 3.40 0.07 5.69
N THR A 265 3.12 1.16 5.01
CA THR A 265 3.25 2.50 5.59
C THR A 265 2.03 2.88 6.43
N VAL A 266 0.83 2.77 5.85
CA VAL A 266 -0.37 3.34 6.49
C VAL A 266 -0.89 2.48 7.64
N THR A 267 -0.78 1.14 7.53
CA THR A 267 -1.32 0.26 8.58
C THR A 267 -0.27 -0.31 9.53
N MET A 268 1.04 -0.16 9.23
CA MET A 268 2.13 -0.61 10.09
C MET A 268 3.06 0.53 10.52
N ASN A 269 3.79 1.19 9.59
CA ASN A 269 4.80 2.18 9.97
C ASN A 269 4.22 3.40 10.69
N ALA A 270 3.09 3.95 10.23
CA ALA A 270 2.45 5.11 10.86
C ALA A 270 1.87 4.78 12.26
N PRO A 271 1.12 3.68 12.47
CA PRO A 271 0.74 3.25 13.82
C PRO A 271 1.93 3.05 14.77
N LEU A 272 3.01 2.39 14.31
CA LEU A 272 4.22 2.20 15.13
C LEU A 272 4.88 3.52 15.50
N ALA A 273 4.94 4.49 14.58
CA ALA A 273 5.47 5.83 14.86
C ALA A 273 4.70 6.56 15.96
N ALA A 274 3.41 6.25 16.11
CA ALA A 274 2.51 6.86 17.09
C ALA A 274 2.37 6.06 18.41
N GLY A 275 3.00 4.88 18.52
CA GLY A 275 2.82 3.98 19.66
C GLY A 275 1.46 3.28 19.68
N ALA A 276 0.74 3.22 18.55
CA ALA A 276 -0.58 2.62 18.44
C ALA A 276 -0.50 1.08 18.30
N ALA A 277 -1.58 0.40 18.68
CA ALA A 277 -1.67 -1.05 18.51
C ALA A 277 -2.08 -1.43 17.07
N MET A 278 -1.65 -2.60 16.63
CA MET A 278 -2.01 -3.17 15.33
C MET A 278 -2.69 -4.52 15.49
N VAL A 279 -3.76 -4.77 14.73
CA VAL A 279 -4.41 -6.07 14.66
C VAL A 279 -4.15 -6.66 13.28
N LEU A 280 -3.42 -7.78 13.23
CA LEU A 280 -3.02 -8.42 11.98
C LEU A 280 -4.09 -9.42 11.52
N LEU A 281 -4.54 -9.27 10.28
CA LEU A 281 -5.33 -10.28 9.57
C LEU A 281 -4.56 -10.72 8.32
N PRO A 282 -4.32 -12.04 8.14
CA PRO A 282 -3.54 -12.55 7.00
C PRO A 282 -4.17 -12.28 5.63
N SER A 283 -5.49 -12.13 5.58
CA SER A 283 -6.27 -11.88 4.36
C SER A 283 -7.58 -11.18 4.67
N PHE A 284 -8.16 -10.54 3.66
CA PHE A 284 -9.46 -9.88 3.78
C PHE A 284 -10.60 -10.90 3.66
N HIS A 285 -11.36 -11.03 4.75
CA HIS A 285 -12.66 -11.71 4.79
C HIS A 285 -13.65 -10.81 5.50
N VAL A 286 -14.68 -10.37 4.82
CA VAL A 286 -15.59 -9.32 5.30
C VAL A 286 -16.18 -9.60 6.69
N ASP A 287 -16.60 -10.86 6.96
CA ASP A 287 -17.15 -11.23 8.26
C ASP A 287 -16.09 -11.24 9.38
N GLU A 288 -14.86 -11.65 9.07
CA GLU A 288 -13.73 -11.62 10.01
C GLU A 288 -13.32 -10.18 10.31
N VAL A 289 -13.30 -9.32 9.31
CA VAL A 289 -13.02 -7.87 9.48
C VAL A 289 -14.04 -7.24 10.41
N MET A 290 -15.35 -7.42 10.17
CA MET A 290 -16.40 -6.84 11.02
C MET A 290 -16.36 -7.38 12.46
N LYS A 291 -16.14 -8.69 12.63
CA LYS A 291 -15.94 -9.32 13.96
C LYS A 291 -14.72 -8.74 14.67
N THR A 292 -13.62 -8.54 13.93
CA THR A 292 -12.38 -8.00 14.49
C THR A 292 -12.54 -6.54 14.88
N ILE A 293 -13.17 -5.71 14.06
CA ILE A 293 -13.48 -4.31 14.41
C ILE A 293 -14.24 -4.26 15.72
N GLN A 294 -15.31 -5.04 15.86
CA GLN A 294 -16.13 -5.08 17.06
C GLN A 294 -15.36 -5.59 18.29
N SER A 295 -14.67 -6.74 18.16
CA SER A 295 -14.05 -7.42 19.31
C SER A 295 -12.77 -6.72 19.77
N GLN A 296 -11.97 -6.18 18.84
CA GLN A 296 -10.72 -5.47 19.15
C GLN A 296 -10.91 -3.95 19.29
N LYS A 297 -12.13 -3.43 19.07
CA LYS A 297 -12.45 -1.99 19.10
C LYS A 297 -11.52 -1.17 18.20
N VAL A 298 -11.35 -1.65 16.96
CA VAL A 298 -10.50 -0.99 15.96
C VAL A 298 -10.95 0.46 15.77
N THR A 299 -9.99 1.38 15.78
CA THR A 299 -10.27 2.83 15.63
C THR A 299 -9.86 3.36 14.26
N ILE A 300 -8.91 2.70 13.59
CA ILE A 300 -8.41 3.07 12.26
C ILE A 300 -8.55 1.89 11.32
N PHE A 301 -9.28 2.09 10.22
CA PHE A 301 -9.48 1.09 9.18
C PHE A 301 -9.15 1.68 7.81
N SER A 302 -7.97 1.36 7.27
CA SER A 302 -7.59 1.72 5.90
C SER A 302 -7.81 0.55 4.97
N GLY A 303 -8.33 0.81 3.77
CA GLY A 303 -8.69 -0.23 2.81
C GLY A 303 -8.74 0.26 1.36
N ALA A 304 -8.88 -0.67 0.42
CA ALA A 304 -9.24 -0.36 -0.95
C ALA A 304 -10.76 -0.19 -1.09
N PRO A 305 -11.27 0.55 -2.11
CA PRO A 305 -12.70 0.74 -2.33
C PRO A 305 -13.52 -0.55 -2.32
N ALA A 306 -13.01 -1.63 -2.90
CA ALA A 306 -13.65 -2.94 -2.92
C ALA A 306 -13.93 -3.50 -1.51
N MET A 307 -13.08 -3.19 -0.52
CA MET A 307 -13.29 -3.63 0.86
C MET A 307 -14.48 -2.91 1.51
N TYR A 308 -14.62 -1.60 1.26
CA TYR A 308 -15.76 -0.80 1.72
C TYR A 308 -17.05 -1.25 1.03
N VAL A 309 -17.00 -1.51 -0.28
CA VAL A 309 -18.14 -2.08 -1.03
C VAL A 309 -18.57 -3.41 -0.43
N ALA A 310 -17.63 -4.30 -0.14
CA ALA A 310 -17.93 -5.61 0.45
C ALA A 310 -18.60 -5.51 1.82
N ILE A 311 -18.13 -4.60 2.70
CA ILE A 311 -18.75 -4.35 4.01
C ILE A 311 -20.15 -3.74 3.84
N ASN A 312 -20.29 -2.71 3.00
CA ASN A 312 -21.56 -2.04 2.74
C ASN A 312 -22.62 -2.96 2.13
N SER A 313 -22.21 -4.00 1.39
CA SER A 313 -23.10 -4.93 0.71
C SER A 313 -23.56 -6.08 1.61
N LYS A 314 -22.99 -6.24 2.81
CA LYS A 314 -23.39 -7.28 3.75
C LYS A 314 -24.70 -6.92 4.46
N PRO A 315 -25.78 -7.70 4.31
CA PRO A 315 -27.05 -7.46 5.01
C PRO A 315 -26.88 -7.45 6.54
N GLU A 316 -25.95 -8.25 7.05
CA GLU A 316 -25.67 -8.39 8.48
C GLU A 316 -24.74 -7.32 9.04
N ALA A 317 -24.22 -6.41 8.23
CA ALA A 317 -23.28 -5.39 8.70
C ALA A 317 -23.83 -4.55 9.87
N SER A 318 -25.14 -4.26 9.86
CA SER A 318 -25.82 -3.54 10.95
C SER A 318 -25.90 -4.32 12.29
N LYS A 319 -25.65 -5.64 12.28
CA LYS A 319 -25.60 -6.47 13.48
C LYS A 319 -24.28 -6.34 14.24
N PHE A 320 -23.24 -5.78 13.60
CA PHE A 320 -21.94 -5.55 14.20
C PHE A 320 -21.82 -4.13 14.73
N ASN A 321 -21.22 -3.98 15.90
CA ASN A 321 -20.87 -2.66 16.40
C ASN A 321 -19.56 -2.18 15.78
N LEU A 322 -19.64 -1.39 14.71
CA LEU A 322 -18.50 -0.82 14.01
C LEU A 322 -18.20 0.65 14.44
N ARG A 323 -18.88 1.16 15.47
CA ARG A 323 -18.80 2.56 15.90
C ARG A 323 -17.47 2.95 16.56
N SER A 324 -16.59 1.99 16.83
CA SER A 324 -15.23 2.30 17.31
C SER A 324 -14.36 2.91 16.22
N VAL A 325 -14.66 2.65 14.93
CA VAL A 325 -13.92 3.19 13.79
C VAL A 325 -14.14 4.70 13.71
N ARG A 326 -13.06 5.49 13.85
CA ARG A 326 -13.09 6.94 13.79
C ARG A 326 -12.52 7.55 12.52
N ALA A 327 -11.54 6.85 11.89
CA ALA A 327 -10.83 7.34 10.72
C ALA A 327 -10.49 6.20 9.76
N CYS A 328 -10.72 6.46 8.48
CA CYS A 328 -10.47 5.53 7.39
C CYS A 328 -9.83 6.23 6.21
N LEU A 329 -8.87 5.55 5.56
CA LEU A 329 -8.28 5.96 4.30
C LEU A 329 -8.67 4.96 3.22
N SER A 330 -9.23 5.44 2.13
CA SER A 330 -9.38 4.68 0.89
C SER A 330 -8.29 5.04 -0.09
N GLY A 331 -7.63 4.04 -0.67
CA GLY A 331 -6.58 4.26 -1.65
C GLY A 331 -6.45 3.08 -2.62
N GLY A 332 -5.61 3.27 -3.65
CA GLY A 332 -5.37 2.28 -4.69
C GLY A 332 -6.29 2.38 -5.90
N SER A 333 -7.48 2.94 -5.75
CA SER A 333 -8.41 3.33 -6.83
C SER A 333 -9.41 4.36 -6.31
N ALA A 334 -10.22 4.94 -7.19
CA ALA A 334 -11.21 5.94 -6.84
C ALA A 334 -12.29 5.37 -5.91
N LEU A 335 -12.71 6.18 -4.94
CA LEU A 335 -13.77 5.83 -3.99
C LEU A 335 -15.10 6.42 -4.44
N PRO A 336 -16.10 5.59 -4.84
CA PRO A 336 -17.40 6.12 -5.21
C PRO A 336 -18.09 6.86 -4.02
N PRO A 337 -18.64 8.06 -4.24
CA PRO A 337 -19.26 8.86 -3.17
C PRO A 337 -20.37 8.12 -2.42
N ALA A 338 -21.17 7.31 -3.12
CA ALA A 338 -22.23 6.50 -2.51
C ALA A 338 -21.67 5.45 -1.53
N VAL A 339 -20.52 4.84 -1.87
CA VAL A 339 -19.83 3.87 -0.99
C VAL A 339 -19.32 4.57 0.26
N ARG A 340 -18.68 5.74 0.09
CA ARG A 340 -18.21 6.59 1.18
C ARG A 340 -19.34 6.94 2.14
N LYS A 341 -20.44 7.50 1.63
CA LYS A 341 -21.60 7.91 2.43
C LYS A 341 -22.16 6.76 3.26
N LYS A 342 -22.43 5.62 2.61
CA LYS A 342 -22.99 4.43 3.28
C LYS A 342 -22.08 3.89 4.37
N PHE A 343 -20.76 3.88 4.14
CA PHE A 343 -19.80 3.40 5.15
C PHE A 343 -19.72 4.36 6.37
N ILE A 344 -19.78 5.68 6.13
CA ILE A 344 -19.84 6.68 7.20
C ILE A 344 -21.13 6.52 8.03
N GLU A 345 -22.27 6.29 7.41
CA GLU A 345 -23.54 6.03 8.10
C GLU A 345 -23.45 4.78 9.00
N LEU A 346 -22.78 3.73 8.52
CA LEU A 346 -22.60 2.47 9.25
C LEU A 346 -21.66 2.60 10.45
N THR A 347 -20.54 3.33 10.31
CA THR A 347 -19.49 3.40 11.32
C THR A 347 -19.54 4.66 12.19
N GLY A 348 -20.00 5.78 11.65
CA GLY A 348 -19.90 7.11 12.25
C GLY A 348 -18.51 7.74 12.14
N GLY A 349 -17.54 7.01 11.57
CA GLY A 349 -16.18 7.47 11.35
C GLY A 349 -16.00 8.22 10.03
N ASN A 350 -14.92 8.97 9.91
CA ASN A 350 -14.58 9.66 8.66
C ASN A 350 -13.86 8.71 7.69
N LEU A 351 -14.37 8.60 6.46
CA LEU A 351 -13.72 7.91 5.36
C LEU A 351 -13.31 8.94 4.32
N VAL A 352 -12.02 9.00 4.01
CA VAL A 352 -11.46 9.93 3.03
C VAL A 352 -10.69 9.19 1.95
N GLU A 353 -10.56 9.81 0.79
CA GLU A 353 -9.72 9.32 -0.30
C GLU A 353 -8.32 9.90 -0.20
N GLY A 354 -7.31 9.05 -0.43
CA GLY A 354 -5.92 9.43 -0.58
C GLY A 354 -5.31 8.75 -1.79
N TYR A 355 -4.25 9.37 -2.30
CA TYR A 355 -3.54 8.93 -3.49
C TYR A 355 -2.05 8.83 -3.21
N GLY A 356 -1.43 7.88 -3.89
CA GLY A 356 0.01 7.66 -3.86
C GLY A 356 0.43 6.49 -4.72
N LEU A 357 1.74 6.30 -4.79
CA LEU A 357 2.39 5.28 -5.60
C LEU A 357 3.45 4.56 -4.76
N SER A 358 3.90 3.40 -5.23
CA SER A 358 5.01 2.71 -4.57
C SER A 358 6.28 3.57 -4.54
N GLU A 359 6.48 4.34 -5.58
CA GLU A 359 7.57 5.28 -5.78
C GLU A 359 7.53 6.50 -4.84
N THR A 360 6.44 6.65 -4.07
CA THR A 360 6.24 7.78 -3.16
C THR A 360 5.94 7.39 -1.70
N SER A 361 6.17 6.17 -1.29
CA SER A 361 6.24 5.62 0.09
C SER A 361 4.97 5.54 0.98
N PRO A 362 3.68 5.51 0.57
CA PRO A 362 3.16 5.78 -0.74
C PRO A 362 2.51 7.17 -0.91
N VAL A 363 1.97 7.78 0.19
CA VAL A 363 0.95 8.84 0.09
C VAL A 363 1.55 10.19 -0.29
N THR A 364 0.97 10.81 -1.32
CA THR A 364 1.33 12.17 -1.74
C THR A 364 0.19 13.16 -1.57
N HIS A 365 -1.05 12.70 -1.71
CA HIS A 365 -2.26 13.52 -1.56
C HIS A 365 -3.27 12.81 -0.68
N CYS A 366 -4.03 13.57 0.09
CA CYS A 366 -5.12 13.04 0.89
C CYS A 366 -6.16 14.12 1.21
N ASN A 367 -7.43 13.76 1.09
CA ASN A 367 -8.50 14.59 1.62
C ASN A 367 -8.39 14.75 3.13
N PRO A 368 -8.85 15.87 3.69
CA PRO A 368 -8.86 16.10 5.12
C PRO A 368 -9.63 15.03 5.91
N VAL A 369 -8.99 14.43 6.93
CA VAL A 369 -9.66 13.50 7.86
C VAL A 369 -10.47 14.24 8.91
N SER A 370 -10.00 15.42 9.32
CA SER A 370 -10.67 16.29 10.29
C SER A 370 -10.37 17.77 10.00
N GLY A 371 -11.30 18.67 10.30
CA GLY A 371 -11.06 20.11 10.25
C GLY A 371 -10.83 20.72 8.87
N GLY A 372 -11.37 20.13 7.81
CA GLY A 372 -11.24 20.63 6.44
C GLY A 372 -12.39 20.17 5.54
N VAL A 373 -12.43 20.68 4.31
CA VAL A 373 -13.42 20.30 3.31
C VAL A 373 -12.98 19.03 2.59
N VAL A 374 -13.83 18.01 2.59
CA VAL A 374 -13.65 16.81 1.74
C VAL A 374 -14.37 17.05 0.44
N LYS A 375 -13.66 16.96 -0.68
CA LYS A 375 -14.24 17.05 -2.02
C LYS A 375 -14.35 15.66 -2.63
N ASP A 376 -15.57 15.24 -2.94
CA ASP A 376 -15.82 13.94 -3.56
C ASP A 376 -15.15 13.86 -4.94
N GLY A 377 -14.57 12.71 -5.26
CA GLY A 377 -13.80 12.47 -6.48
C GLY A 377 -12.40 13.10 -6.51
N SER A 378 -12.04 13.90 -5.49
CA SER A 378 -10.70 14.46 -5.35
C SER A 378 -9.81 13.53 -4.53
N ILE A 379 -8.54 13.43 -4.92
CA ILE A 379 -7.49 12.78 -4.12
C ILE A 379 -7.00 13.68 -2.96
N GLY A 380 -7.51 14.91 -2.87
CA GLY A 380 -7.14 15.89 -1.86
C GLY A 380 -5.98 16.80 -2.24
N PRO A 381 -5.55 17.68 -1.34
CA PRO A 381 -4.33 18.46 -1.47
C PRO A 381 -3.09 17.61 -1.18
N PRO A 382 -1.88 18.07 -1.57
CA PRO A 382 -0.63 17.39 -1.26
C PRO A 382 -0.37 17.27 0.25
N PHE A 383 0.43 16.30 0.64
CA PHE A 383 1.00 16.16 2.00
C PHE A 383 1.89 17.35 2.34
N SER A 384 2.16 17.54 3.64
CA SER A 384 3.15 18.51 4.09
C SER A 384 4.52 18.27 3.42
N GLU A 385 5.20 19.35 3.06
CA GLU A 385 6.48 19.35 2.33
C GLU A 385 6.45 18.59 0.98
N THR A 386 5.25 18.34 0.44
CA THR A 386 5.06 17.81 -0.90
C THR A 386 4.62 18.92 -1.82
N ASP A 387 5.42 19.18 -2.84
CA ASP A 387 5.02 20.01 -3.97
C ASP A 387 4.38 19.12 -5.06
N ALA A 388 3.38 19.68 -5.71
CA ALA A 388 2.69 19.03 -6.82
C ALA A 388 2.42 20.06 -7.93
N MET A 389 2.43 19.62 -9.18
CA MET A 389 2.07 20.44 -10.33
C MET A 389 1.49 19.56 -11.43
N ILE A 390 0.72 20.20 -12.31
CA ILE A 390 0.25 19.58 -13.55
C ILE A 390 1.11 20.10 -14.69
N VAL A 391 1.72 19.17 -15.45
CA VAL A 391 2.54 19.51 -16.62
C VAL A 391 1.86 19.05 -17.91
N ASP A 392 2.18 19.68 -19.02
CA ASP A 392 1.65 19.32 -20.33
C ASP A 392 2.05 17.88 -20.70
N LEU A 393 1.14 17.14 -21.31
CA LEU A 393 1.35 15.73 -21.67
C LEU A 393 2.46 15.51 -22.70
N SER A 394 2.75 16.52 -23.51
CA SER A 394 3.77 16.48 -24.57
C SER A 394 5.04 17.25 -24.21
N ASP A 395 4.93 18.28 -23.33
CA ASP A 395 6.03 19.14 -22.91
C ASP A 395 6.05 19.27 -21.38
N ARG A 396 6.89 18.48 -20.72
CA ARG A 396 7.03 18.46 -19.26
C ARG A 396 7.66 19.73 -18.67
N ASP A 397 8.22 20.62 -19.49
CA ASP A 397 8.73 21.90 -19.02
C ASP A 397 7.63 23.00 -19.06
N LYS A 398 6.43 22.69 -19.55
CA LYS A 398 5.26 23.56 -19.52
C LYS A 398 4.34 23.19 -18.36
N VAL A 399 4.28 24.06 -17.32
CA VAL A 399 3.34 23.93 -16.20
C VAL A 399 1.98 24.46 -16.60
N LEU A 400 0.93 23.72 -16.28
CA LEU A 400 -0.46 24.06 -16.58
C LEU A 400 -1.13 24.80 -15.41
N LYS A 401 -2.16 25.60 -15.72
CA LYS A 401 -2.94 26.35 -14.73
C LYS A 401 -4.02 25.48 -14.10
N ALA A 402 -4.58 25.96 -13.00
CA ALA A 402 -5.75 25.34 -12.37
C ALA A 402 -6.89 25.15 -13.38
N GLY A 403 -7.49 23.95 -13.39
CA GLY A 403 -8.53 23.51 -14.32
C GLY A 403 -8.02 22.81 -15.58
N GLU A 404 -6.76 23.02 -15.98
CA GLU A 404 -6.18 22.35 -17.16
C GLU A 404 -5.78 20.90 -16.81
N VAL A 405 -5.93 20.00 -17.78
CA VAL A 405 -5.63 18.57 -17.65
C VAL A 405 -4.25 18.28 -18.23
N GLY A 406 -3.41 17.60 -17.45
CA GLY A 406 -2.07 17.21 -17.82
C GLY A 406 -1.52 16.07 -16.96
N GLU A 407 -0.20 15.85 -16.98
CA GLU A 407 0.47 14.80 -16.18
C GLU A 407 0.81 15.33 -14.79
N LEU A 408 0.50 14.57 -13.75
CA LEU A 408 0.84 14.91 -12.37
C LEU A 408 2.33 14.69 -12.12
N ALA A 409 2.99 15.73 -11.61
CA ALA A 409 4.36 15.66 -11.10
C ALA A 409 4.38 15.98 -9.61
N VAL A 410 5.16 15.23 -8.83
CA VAL A 410 5.27 15.40 -7.37
C VAL A 410 6.73 15.45 -6.93
N LYS A 411 7.01 16.25 -5.90
CA LYS A 411 8.31 16.38 -5.27
C LYS A 411 8.14 16.44 -3.76
N GLY A 412 8.88 15.62 -3.03
CA GLY A 412 8.77 15.58 -1.57
C GLY A 412 9.73 14.57 -0.96
N PRO A 413 9.85 14.58 0.38
CA PRO A 413 10.79 13.71 1.09
C PRO A 413 10.44 12.22 0.97
N GLN A 414 9.21 11.88 0.60
CA GLN A 414 8.73 10.50 0.41
C GLN A 414 9.03 9.92 -0.97
N VAL A 415 9.52 10.73 -1.94
CA VAL A 415 9.82 10.28 -3.30
C VAL A 415 11.03 9.36 -3.30
N MET A 416 10.95 8.24 -4.00
CA MET A 416 11.98 7.22 -4.11
C MET A 416 13.33 7.76 -4.59
N LYS A 417 14.41 7.03 -4.31
CA LYS A 417 15.75 7.30 -4.84
C LYS A 417 15.86 6.97 -6.34
N GLY A 418 15.02 6.10 -6.85
CA GLY A 418 15.02 5.59 -8.23
C GLY A 418 14.65 4.11 -8.28
N TYR A 419 14.72 3.52 -9.45
CA TYR A 419 14.53 2.08 -9.64
C TYR A 419 15.85 1.32 -9.52
N TRP A 420 15.81 0.18 -8.82
CA TRP A 420 16.98 -0.68 -8.59
C TRP A 420 17.55 -1.21 -9.91
N ASN A 421 18.86 -0.99 -10.11
CA ASN A 421 19.59 -1.39 -11.33
C ASN A 421 18.98 -0.89 -12.66
N GLN A 422 18.13 0.14 -12.65
CA GLN A 422 17.44 0.63 -13.85
C GLN A 422 17.57 2.16 -13.96
N LYS A 423 18.78 2.61 -14.37
CA LYS A 423 19.08 4.04 -14.47
C LYS A 423 18.22 4.74 -15.52
N GLU A 424 18.05 4.17 -16.69
CA GLU A 424 17.28 4.78 -17.80
C GLU A 424 15.82 4.98 -17.41
N GLU A 425 15.20 3.98 -16.77
CA GLU A 425 13.84 4.06 -16.27
C GLU A 425 13.72 5.09 -15.13
N THR A 426 14.77 5.23 -14.32
CA THR A 426 14.82 6.26 -13.27
C THR A 426 14.89 7.65 -13.89
N ASP A 427 15.81 7.88 -14.82
CA ASP A 427 15.99 9.17 -15.48
C ASP A 427 14.76 9.59 -16.30
N ALA A 428 13.98 8.62 -16.79
CA ALA A 428 12.72 8.87 -17.51
C ALA A 428 11.61 9.46 -16.63
N VAL A 429 11.63 9.18 -15.32
CA VAL A 429 10.55 9.58 -14.38
C VAL A 429 11.02 10.52 -13.27
N LEU A 430 12.32 10.60 -12.99
CA LEU A 430 12.90 11.49 -11.97
C LEU A 430 13.79 12.56 -12.62
N LYS A 431 13.42 13.83 -12.43
CA LYS A 431 14.21 14.97 -12.91
C LYS A 431 14.18 16.10 -11.87
N ASP A 432 15.34 16.53 -11.38
CA ASP A 432 15.50 17.63 -10.40
C ASP A 432 14.69 17.42 -9.10
N GLY A 433 14.54 16.16 -8.66
CA GLY A 433 13.74 15.77 -7.50
C GLY A 433 12.24 15.68 -7.76
N TRP A 434 11.76 15.97 -8.97
CA TRP A 434 10.38 15.76 -9.40
C TRP A 434 10.21 14.35 -9.93
N PHE A 435 9.18 13.68 -9.44
CA PHE A 435 8.72 12.39 -9.93
C PHE A 435 7.49 12.59 -10.82
N ILE A 436 7.58 12.14 -12.05
CA ILE A 436 6.51 12.14 -13.04
C ILE A 436 5.71 10.86 -12.88
N THR A 437 4.45 11.00 -12.44
CA THR A 437 3.66 9.87 -11.95
C THR A 437 3.12 8.94 -13.04
N GLY A 438 2.98 9.43 -14.27
CA GLY A 438 2.29 8.73 -15.34
C GLY A 438 0.77 8.79 -15.21
N ASP A 439 0.24 9.51 -14.23
CA ASP A 439 -1.18 9.73 -14.04
C ASP A 439 -1.60 11.11 -14.60
N VAL A 440 -2.68 11.12 -15.35
CA VAL A 440 -3.30 12.34 -15.88
C VAL A 440 -4.20 12.92 -14.81
N ALA A 441 -4.03 14.20 -14.52
CA ALA A 441 -4.75 14.85 -13.43
C ALA A 441 -5.06 16.32 -13.77
N LYS A 442 -5.87 16.94 -12.94
CA LYS A 442 -6.09 18.39 -12.89
C LYS A 442 -6.09 18.87 -11.45
N MET A 443 -5.81 20.16 -11.25
CA MET A 443 -5.90 20.83 -9.95
C MET A 443 -7.00 21.89 -10.01
N ASP A 444 -7.81 22.01 -8.96
CA ASP A 444 -8.76 23.11 -8.87
C ASP A 444 -8.11 24.39 -8.28
N PRO A 445 -8.79 25.56 -8.37
CA PRO A 445 -8.24 26.82 -7.85
C PRO A 445 -7.95 26.83 -6.34
N GLU A 446 -8.51 25.87 -5.57
CA GLU A 446 -8.30 25.74 -4.14
C GLU A 446 -7.14 24.77 -3.79
N GLY A 447 -6.55 24.10 -4.81
CA GLY A 447 -5.42 23.20 -4.63
C GLY A 447 -5.80 21.76 -4.33
N TYR A 448 -7.02 21.33 -4.67
CA TYR A 448 -7.41 19.93 -4.68
C TYR A 448 -7.11 19.30 -6.04
N PHE A 449 -6.55 18.11 -6.02
CA PHE A 449 -6.19 17.38 -7.22
C PHE A 449 -7.21 16.29 -7.53
N TYR A 450 -7.38 16.01 -8.82
CA TYR A 450 -8.33 15.01 -9.35
C TYR A 450 -7.61 14.16 -10.37
N ILE A 451 -7.58 12.85 -10.17
CA ILE A 451 -7.05 11.92 -11.17
C ILE A 451 -8.13 11.75 -12.26
N VAL A 452 -7.74 12.03 -13.48
CA VAL A 452 -8.58 11.84 -14.67
C VAL A 452 -8.41 10.41 -15.18
N ASP A 453 -7.15 9.99 -15.45
CA ASP A 453 -6.85 8.63 -15.90
C ASP A 453 -5.35 8.34 -15.80
N ARG A 454 -4.92 7.19 -16.33
CA ARG A 454 -3.53 6.89 -16.60
C ARG A 454 -3.13 7.32 -18.01
N LYS A 455 -1.97 7.96 -18.13
CA LYS A 455 -1.47 8.43 -19.44
C LYS A 455 -1.35 7.29 -20.47
N LYS A 456 -0.97 6.09 -20.03
CA LYS A 456 -0.84 4.90 -20.88
C LYS A 456 -2.17 4.28 -21.32
N ASP A 457 -3.25 4.51 -20.56
CA ASP A 457 -4.58 3.92 -20.80
C ASP A 457 -5.45 4.88 -21.64
N MET A 458 -4.99 6.11 -21.86
CA MET A 458 -5.64 7.11 -22.69
C MET A 458 -5.77 6.63 -24.15
N VAL A 459 -6.98 6.65 -24.69
CA VAL A 459 -7.28 6.21 -26.06
C VAL A 459 -7.23 7.40 -27.00
N ASN A 460 -6.48 7.28 -28.09
CA ASN A 460 -6.35 8.34 -29.10
C ASN A 460 -7.25 8.06 -30.31
N VAL A 461 -8.48 8.55 -30.25
CA VAL A 461 -9.48 8.36 -31.31
C VAL A 461 -9.37 9.49 -32.34
N GLY A 462 -8.67 9.26 -33.45
CA GLY A 462 -8.54 10.27 -34.51
C GLY A 462 -7.92 11.60 -34.08
N GLY A 463 -7.02 11.59 -33.07
CA GLY A 463 -6.41 12.79 -32.48
C GLY A 463 -7.15 13.32 -31.23
N LEU A 464 -8.34 12.82 -30.93
CA LEU A 464 -9.07 13.14 -29.70
C LEU A 464 -8.61 12.22 -28.58
N LYS A 465 -8.29 12.81 -27.44
CA LYS A 465 -7.90 12.08 -26.23
C LYS A 465 -9.15 11.66 -25.45
N VAL A 466 -9.43 10.37 -25.42
CA VAL A 466 -10.52 9.79 -24.62
C VAL A 466 -9.92 9.11 -23.40
N TYR A 467 -10.45 9.44 -22.25
CA TYR A 467 -10.03 8.86 -20.98
C TYR A 467 -11.00 7.72 -20.60
N PRO A 468 -10.58 6.45 -20.59
CA PRO A 468 -11.41 5.30 -20.25
C PRO A 468 -12.26 5.51 -19.00
N ARG A 469 -11.68 6.11 -17.98
CA ARG A 469 -12.35 6.35 -16.71
C ARG A 469 -13.55 7.31 -16.83
N GLU A 470 -13.47 8.36 -17.67
CA GLU A 470 -14.63 9.25 -17.89
C GLU A 470 -15.81 8.47 -18.48
N VAL A 471 -15.52 7.53 -19.38
CA VAL A 471 -16.54 6.67 -19.98
C VAL A 471 -17.08 5.67 -18.94
N GLU A 472 -16.23 5.09 -18.11
CA GLU A 472 -16.62 4.18 -17.02
C GLU A 472 -17.50 4.89 -15.99
N ASP A 473 -17.16 6.10 -15.58
CA ASP A 473 -17.94 6.90 -14.62
C ASP A 473 -19.37 7.13 -15.15
N VAL A 474 -19.51 7.47 -16.44
CA VAL A 474 -20.84 7.60 -17.08
C VAL A 474 -21.57 6.25 -17.15
N LEU A 475 -20.87 5.18 -17.47
CA LEU A 475 -21.46 3.83 -17.49
C LEU A 475 -21.98 3.41 -16.11
N PHE A 476 -21.29 3.77 -15.02
CA PHE A 476 -21.76 3.49 -13.66
C PHE A 476 -23.00 4.28 -13.25
N GLU A 477 -23.31 5.42 -13.92
CA GLU A 477 -24.57 6.14 -13.71
C GLU A 477 -25.79 5.41 -14.33
N HIS A 478 -25.56 4.48 -15.26
CA HIS A 478 -26.65 3.72 -15.86
C HIS A 478 -27.32 2.80 -14.84
N PRO A 479 -28.67 2.83 -14.70
CA PRO A 479 -29.40 2.13 -13.64
C PRO A 479 -29.14 0.61 -13.61
N ASP A 480 -28.88 0.02 -14.76
CA ASP A 480 -28.71 -1.43 -14.92
C ASP A 480 -27.25 -1.91 -14.94
N VAL A 481 -26.27 -1.02 -14.97
CA VAL A 481 -24.85 -1.37 -14.97
C VAL A 481 -24.37 -1.63 -13.55
N LYS A 482 -23.75 -2.79 -13.36
CA LYS A 482 -23.10 -3.20 -12.10
C LYS A 482 -21.60 -2.91 -12.12
N GLU A 483 -20.93 -3.30 -13.21
CA GLU A 483 -19.50 -3.14 -13.41
C GLU A 483 -19.25 -2.74 -14.87
N ALA A 484 -18.26 -1.89 -15.10
CA ALA A 484 -17.81 -1.49 -16.41
C ALA A 484 -16.28 -1.42 -16.45
N GLY A 485 -15.70 -1.74 -17.60
CA GLY A 485 -14.29 -1.55 -17.90
C GLY A 485 -14.14 -1.08 -19.35
N VAL A 486 -13.33 -0.06 -19.58
CA VAL A 486 -13.15 0.58 -20.89
C VAL A 486 -11.69 0.47 -21.31
N VAL A 487 -11.46 0.17 -22.59
CA VAL A 487 -10.12 0.05 -23.18
C VAL A 487 -10.09 0.63 -24.59
N GLY A 488 -8.90 1.05 -25.03
CA GLY A 488 -8.62 1.31 -26.43
C GLY A 488 -8.41 -0.01 -27.19
N ILE A 489 -8.94 -0.06 -28.41
CA ILE A 489 -8.67 -1.13 -29.37
C ILE A 489 -8.17 -0.51 -30.67
N PRO A 490 -7.29 -1.20 -31.43
CA PRO A 490 -6.89 -0.74 -32.74
C PRO A 490 -8.11 -0.56 -33.67
N ASP A 491 -8.11 0.52 -34.44
CA ASP A 491 -9.13 0.85 -35.43
C ASP A 491 -8.48 1.43 -36.68
N ASP A 492 -8.80 0.86 -37.84
CA ASP A 492 -8.16 1.20 -39.12
C ASP A 492 -8.44 2.64 -39.57
N PHE A 493 -9.52 3.27 -39.08
CA PHE A 493 -9.93 4.60 -39.51
C PHE A 493 -9.48 5.71 -38.54
N SER A 494 -9.63 5.48 -37.23
CA SER A 494 -9.31 6.46 -36.18
C SER A 494 -7.99 6.20 -35.47
N GLY A 495 -7.27 5.12 -35.85
CA GLY A 495 -6.09 4.63 -35.15
C GLY A 495 -6.47 3.79 -33.94
N GLU A 496 -7.29 4.33 -33.03
CA GLU A 496 -7.88 3.60 -31.92
C GLU A 496 -9.39 3.89 -31.82
N ALA A 497 -10.12 2.95 -31.23
CA ALA A 497 -11.53 3.09 -30.86
C ALA A 497 -11.75 2.68 -29.41
N VAL A 498 -12.78 3.24 -28.78
CA VAL A 498 -13.16 2.94 -27.41
C VAL A 498 -14.05 1.70 -27.37
N LYS A 499 -13.67 0.72 -26.54
CA LYS A 499 -14.48 -0.49 -26.29
C LYS A 499 -14.81 -0.61 -24.81
N ALA A 500 -16.10 -0.71 -24.49
CA ALA A 500 -16.59 -0.95 -23.14
C ALA A 500 -16.99 -2.40 -22.93
N PHE A 501 -16.65 -2.96 -21.78
CA PHE A 501 -17.15 -4.22 -21.25
C PHE A 501 -18.07 -3.89 -20.07
N VAL A 502 -19.31 -4.40 -20.10
CA VAL A 502 -20.34 -4.04 -19.13
C VAL A 502 -20.92 -5.31 -18.49
N VAL A 503 -21.02 -5.31 -17.16
CA VAL A 503 -21.72 -6.32 -16.38
C VAL A 503 -23.02 -5.72 -15.86
N LEU A 504 -24.15 -6.37 -16.12
CA LEU A 504 -25.46 -5.90 -15.68
C LEU A 504 -25.74 -6.31 -14.22
N LYS A 505 -26.51 -5.48 -13.49
CA LYS A 505 -27.00 -5.79 -12.13
C LYS A 505 -27.89 -7.02 -12.12
N ASP A 506 -28.75 -7.13 -13.13
CA ASP A 506 -29.61 -8.31 -13.37
C ASP A 506 -29.21 -8.96 -14.71
N PRO A 507 -28.57 -10.15 -14.69
CA PRO A 507 -28.17 -10.83 -15.92
C PRO A 507 -29.35 -11.26 -16.82
N ALA A 508 -30.57 -11.32 -16.28
CA ALA A 508 -31.77 -11.68 -17.04
C ALA A 508 -32.32 -10.46 -17.81
N LYS A 509 -31.91 -9.24 -17.46
CA LYS A 509 -32.37 -8.02 -18.13
C LYS A 509 -31.70 -7.89 -19.48
N LYS A 510 -32.51 -7.66 -20.53
CA LYS A 510 -31.99 -7.42 -21.88
C LYS A 510 -31.71 -5.91 -22.03
N VAL A 511 -30.46 -5.51 -21.84
CA VAL A 511 -29.96 -4.18 -22.17
C VAL A 511 -29.05 -4.33 -23.39
N THR A 512 -29.33 -3.59 -24.44
CA THR A 512 -28.58 -3.69 -25.72
C THR A 512 -27.34 -2.78 -25.70
N ALA A 513 -26.35 -3.11 -26.53
CA ALA A 513 -25.19 -2.26 -26.71
C ALA A 513 -25.58 -0.87 -27.24
N GLN A 514 -26.63 -0.77 -28.08
CA GLN A 514 -27.16 0.49 -28.61
C GLN A 514 -27.73 1.39 -27.50
N GLU A 515 -28.47 0.83 -26.54
CA GLU A 515 -29.00 1.59 -25.39
C GLU A 515 -27.87 2.13 -24.51
N ILE A 516 -26.86 1.31 -24.22
CA ILE A 516 -25.67 1.75 -23.46
C ILE A 516 -24.92 2.85 -24.23
N THR A 517 -24.72 2.68 -25.54
CA THR A 517 -24.02 3.67 -26.37
C THR A 517 -24.82 4.99 -26.42
N ALA A 518 -26.13 4.93 -26.61
CA ALA A 518 -26.98 6.12 -26.60
C ALA A 518 -26.91 6.86 -25.25
N PHE A 519 -26.95 6.12 -24.16
CA PHE A 519 -26.80 6.69 -22.81
C PHE A 519 -25.47 7.45 -22.63
N CYS A 520 -24.38 6.90 -23.14
CA CYS A 520 -23.07 7.55 -23.11
C CYS A 520 -23.04 8.79 -24.03
N GLN A 521 -23.61 8.70 -25.24
CA GLN A 521 -23.62 9.80 -26.20
C GLN A 521 -24.41 11.04 -25.76
N GLU A 522 -25.38 10.89 -24.86
CA GLU A 522 -26.12 11.99 -24.25
C GLU A 522 -25.30 12.75 -23.19
N ARG A 523 -24.24 12.13 -22.64
CA ARG A 523 -23.50 12.61 -21.46
C ARG A 523 -22.02 12.89 -21.72
N LEU A 524 -21.46 12.33 -22.79
CA LEU A 524 -20.08 12.53 -23.20
C LEU A 524 -19.99 13.37 -24.47
N ALA A 525 -18.88 14.05 -24.66
CA ALA A 525 -18.59 14.75 -25.90
C ALA A 525 -18.56 13.77 -27.10
N LYS A 526 -19.02 14.22 -28.27
CA LYS A 526 -19.01 13.43 -29.51
C LYS A 526 -17.62 13.37 -30.11
#